data_d1524d8dff26026e4b9f062bef025b7f
#
_entry.id   d1524d8dff26026e4b9f062bef025b7f
#
_cell.length_a   1.000
_cell.length_b   1.000
_cell.length_c   1.000
_cell.angle_alpha   90.00
_cell.angle_beta   90.00
_cell.angle_gamma   90.00
#
_symmetry.space_group_name_H-M   'P 1'
#
loop_
_entity.id
_entity.type
_entity.pdbx_description
1 polymer ?
#
loop_
_entity_poly.entity_id
_entity_poly.type
_entity_poly.pdbx_seq_one_letter_code
_entity_poly.pdbx_strand_id
1 'polypeptide(L)'
;DGQFGELSRKTLMQYQQLNGITPTGVYDSVTMFMLEPFISKKYIRVAEIDEYADQIGVDRNILKALAIKEAKASGFTPSGRCLILYERHIFYRYAVRKFGQARVSEWTKKNPNICYPSQDSKAYMGGEREWDRLNIAKNWDAETALISCSWGMFQIMGFNFGLAGYENVGDFVSDMSESERYHIQALCNFITNNPPLYRAMK
;
A
#
# COMPACT_ATOMS: atom_id res chain seq x y z
N ASP A 1 0.81 -15.28 9.57
CA ASP A 1 2.26 -15.11 9.81
C ASP A 1 3.14 -15.37 8.59
N GLY A 2 2.55 -15.62 7.39
CA GLY A 2 3.24 -15.70 6.10
C GLY A 2 4.22 -16.88 5.93
N GLN A 3 4.27 -17.79 6.87
CA GLN A 3 5.13 -18.98 6.76
C GLN A 3 4.35 -20.18 6.21
N PHE A 4 4.96 -20.88 5.24
CA PHE A 4 4.44 -22.12 4.70
C PHE A 4 4.76 -23.27 5.68
N GLY A 5 3.89 -23.43 6.69
CA GLY A 5 4.03 -24.42 7.75
C GLY A 5 3.32 -25.73 7.43
N GLU A 6 3.34 -26.66 8.41
CA GLU A 6 2.77 -28.00 8.28
C GLU A 6 1.27 -27.99 7.90
N LEU A 7 0.49 -27.05 8.44
CA LEU A 7 -0.92 -26.91 8.08
C LEU A 7 -1.09 -26.49 6.62
N SER A 8 -0.33 -25.52 6.14
CA SER A 8 -0.33 -25.09 4.73
C SER A 8 0.04 -26.24 3.81
N ARG A 9 1.06 -27.03 4.18
CA ARG A 9 1.50 -28.21 3.43
C ARG A 9 0.38 -29.25 3.33
N LYS A 10 -0.26 -29.59 4.44
CA LYS A 10 -1.40 -30.54 4.46
C LYS A 10 -2.56 -30.07 3.59
N THR A 11 -2.92 -28.78 3.71
CA THR A 11 -3.98 -28.21 2.89
C THR A 11 -3.64 -28.25 1.41
N LEU A 12 -2.37 -27.98 1.05
CA LEU A 12 -1.91 -28.08 -0.33
C LEU A 12 -1.97 -29.52 -0.86
N MET A 13 -1.56 -30.51 -0.06
CA MET A 13 -1.67 -31.92 -0.42
C MET A 13 -3.13 -32.33 -0.67
N GLN A 14 -4.06 -31.89 0.18
CA GLN A 14 -5.50 -32.14 -0.01
C GLN A 14 -6.00 -31.51 -1.32
N TYR A 15 -5.62 -30.26 -1.60
CA TYR A 15 -5.97 -29.59 -2.85
C TYR A 15 -5.43 -30.37 -4.06
N GLN A 16 -4.16 -30.76 -4.04
CA GLN A 16 -3.51 -31.56 -5.10
C GLN A 16 -4.28 -32.87 -5.34
N GLN A 17 -4.59 -33.59 -4.27
CA GLN A 17 -5.34 -34.86 -4.35
C GLN A 17 -6.73 -34.67 -4.95
N LEU A 18 -7.48 -33.65 -4.52
CA LEU A 18 -8.83 -33.34 -5.02
C LEU A 18 -8.84 -32.95 -6.51
N ASN A 19 -7.74 -32.39 -7.00
CA ASN A 19 -7.59 -31.97 -8.39
C ASN A 19 -6.78 -32.96 -9.26
N GLY A 20 -6.55 -34.18 -8.79
CA GLY A 20 -5.86 -35.22 -9.56
C GLY A 20 -4.36 -34.99 -9.75
N ILE A 21 -3.75 -34.16 -8.92
CA ILE A 21 -2.32 -33.87 -8.88
C ILE A 21 -1.68 -34.76 -7.81
N THR A 22 -0.46 -35.25 -8.05
CA THR A 22 0.29 -35.98 -7.02
C THR A 22 0.43 -35.14 -5.75
N PRO A 23 -0.02 -35.62 -4.57
CA PRO A 23 -0.07 -34.83 -3.34
C PRO A 23 1.31 -34.70 -2.67
N THR A 24 2.18 -33.88 -3.25
CA THR A 24 3.55 -33.64 -2.77
C THR A 24 3.60 -32.65 -1.59
N GLY A 25 2.60 -31.79 -1.47
CA GLY A 25 2.61 -30.64 -0.56
C GLY A 25 3.65 -29.59 -0.96
N VAL A 26 4.13 -29.62 -2.20
CA VAL A 26 5.03 -28.63 -2.79
C VAL A 26 4.24 -27.76 -3.77
N TYR A 27 4.46 -26.45 -3.70
CA TYR A 27 3.90 -25.49 -4.65
C TYR A 27 4.77 -25.46 -5.91
N ASP A 28 4.58 -26.49 -6.76
CA ASP A 28 5.28 -26.65 -8.03
C ASP A 28 4.54 -25.99 -9.20
N SER A 29 5.10 -26.03 -10.41
CA SER A 29 4.53 -25.42 -11.61
C SER A 29 3.15 -25.96 -11.97
N VAL A 30 2.87 -27.23 -11.73
CA VAL A 30 1.57 -27.86 -12.00
C VAL A 30 0.53 -27.33 -11.01
N THR A 31 0.87 -27.33 -9.73
CA THR A 31 0.01 -26.79 -8.67
C THR A 31 -0.24 -25.30 -8.87
N MET A 32 0.80 -24.54 -9.27
CA MET A 32 0.68 -23.13 -9.59
C MET A 32 -0.30 -22.89 -10.73
N PHE A 33 -0.17 -23.61 -11.84
CA PHE A 33 -1.07 -23.51 -12.99
C PHE A 33 -2.53 -23.78 -12.63
N MET A 34 -2.77 -24.81 -11.81
CA MET A 34 -4.13 -25.17 -11.38
C MET A 34 -4.73 -24.16 -10.40
N LEU A 35 -3.90 -23.48 -9.59
CA LEU A 35 -4.34 -22.44 -8.66
C LEU A 35 -4.50 -21.05 -9.34
N GLU A 36 -3.84 -20.82 -10.47
CA GLU A 36 -3.85 -19.52 -11.18
C GLU A 36 -5.25 -18.89 -11.33
N PRO A 37 -6.31 -19.65 -11.71
CA PRO A 37 -7.66 -19.08 -11.84
C PRO A 37 -8.26 -18.58 -10.51
N PHE A 38 -7.75 -19.08 -9.38
CA PHE A 38 -8.25 -18.75 -8.03
C PHE A 38 -7.39 -17.69 -7.33
N ILE A 39 -6.21 -17.36 -7.89
CA ILE A 39 -5.34 -16.33 -7.34
C ILE A 39 -5.94 -14.97 -7.67
N SER A 40 -6.25 -14.20 -6.64
CA SER A 40 -6.73 -12.83 -6.84
C SER A 40 -5.69 -11.99 -7.57
N LYS A 41 -6.09 -11.36 -8.68
CA LYS A 41 -5.24 -10.39 -9.41
C LYS A 41 -4.88 -9.15 -8.57
N LYS A 42 -5.49 -9.01 -7.41
CA LYS A 42 -5.26 -7.92 -6.48
C LYS A 42 -3.87 -7.96 -5.82
N TYR A 43 -3.33 -9.15 -5.65
CA TYR A 43 -2.05 -9.36 -4.96
C TYR A 43 -0.91 -9.59 -5.96
N ILE A 44 0.27 -9.05 -5.64
CA ILE A 44 1.47 -9.23 -6.47
C ILE A 44 2.20 -10.53 -6.08
N ARG A 45 2.74 -11.21 -7.07
CA ARG A 45 3.63 -12.36 -6.87
C ARG A 45 5.08 -11.89 -6.79
N VAL A 46 5.91 -12.59 -6.01
CA VAL A 46 7.34 -12.25 -5.87
C VAL A 46 8.06 -12.23 -7.22
N ALA A 47 7.69 -13.15 -8.15
CA ALA A 47 8.27 -13.16 -9.49
C ALA A 47 7.98 -11.89 -10.30
N GLU A 48 6.83 -11.25 -10.08
CA GLU A 48 6.48 -10.00 -10.77
C GLU A 48 7.34 -8.82 -10.30
N ILE A 49 7.89 -8.87 -9.07
CA ILE A 49 8.82 -7.85 -8.56
C ILE A 49 10.11 -7.82 -9.38
N ASP A 50 10.56 -8.98 -9.90
CA ASP A 50 11.74 -9.07 -10.77
C ASP A 50 11.56 -8.30 -12.07
N GLU A 51 10.36 -8.36 -12.66
CA GLU A 51 10.02 -7.63 -13.88
C GLU A 51 10.11 -6.11 -13.65
N TYR A 52 9.61 -5.63 -12.52
CA TYR A 52 9.72 -4.20 -12.16
C TYR A 52 11.16 -3.77 -11.89
N ALA A 53 11.98 -4.62 -11.25
CA ALA A 53 13.40 -4.34 -11.03
C ALA A 53 14.15 -4.19 -12.36
N ASP A 54 13.90 -5.09 -13.32
CA ASP A 54 14.48 -5.03 -14.65
C ASP A 54 14.07 -3.77 -15.41
N GLN A 55 12.78 -3.39 -15.34
CA GLN A 55 12.25 -2.17 -15.97
C GLN A 55 12.96 -0.91 -15.51
N ILE A 56 13.29 -0.80 -14.24
CA ILE A 56 13.98 0.38 -13.70
C ILE A 56 15.50 0.22 -13.63
N GLY A 57 16.03 -0.94 -14.02
CA GLY A 57 17.47 -1.25 -14.04
C GLY A 57 18.10 -1.24 -12.65
N VAL A 58 17.42 -1.77 -11.65
CA VAL A 58 17.87 -1.98 -10.27
C VAL A 58 18.07 -3.46 -10.02
N ASP A 59 19.02 -3.84 -9.15
CA ASP A 59 19.21 -5.25 -8.80
C ASP A 59 17.92 -5.85 -8.21
N ARG A 60 17.53 -7.02 -8.71
CA ARG A 60 16.30 -7.72 -8.31
C ARG A 60 16.26 -8.03 -6.82
N ASN A 61 17.43 -8.39 -6.23
CA ASN A 61 17.51 -8.72 -4.81
C ASN A 61 17.36 -7.47 -3.94
N ILE A 62 17.86 -6.32 -4.42
CA ILE A 62 17.69 -5.03 -3.73
C ILE A 62 16.22 -4.63 -3.72
N LEU A 63 15.53 -4.69 -4.87
CA LEU A 63 14.10 -4.35 -4.92
C LEU A 63 13.25 -5.33 -4.10
N LYS A 64 13.54 -6.63 -4.17
CA LYS A 64 12.87 -7.65 -3.34
C LYS A 64 13.09 -7.40 -1.85
N ALA A 65 14.34 -7.15 -1.44
CA ALA A 65 14.66 -6.89 -0.04
C ALA A 65 13.94 -5.64 0.48
N LEU A 66 13.88 -4.58 -0.33
CA LEU A 66 13.14 -3.37 -0.01
C LEU A 66 11.63 -3.68 0.09
N ALA A 67 11.07 -4.38 -0.91
CA ALA A 67 9.66 -4.75 -0.93
C ALA A 67 9.29 -5.59 0.30
N ILE A 68 10.07 -6.60 0.64
CA ILE A 68 9.84 -7.47 1.81
C ILE A 68 9.97 -6.69 3.12
N LYS A 69 10.95 -5.80 3.22
CA LYS A 69 11.21 -5.01 4.43
C LYS A 69 10.13 -3.98 4.69
N GLU A 70 9.69 -3.27 3.65
CA GLU A 70 8.70 -2.20 3.74
C GLU A 70 7.27 -2.74 3.73
N ALA A 71 7.03 -3.88 3.06
CA ALA A 71 5.74 -4.57 3.08
C ALA A 71 5.54 -5.29 4.42
N LYS A 72 5.12 -4.56 5.43
CA LYS A 72 4.81 -5.13 6.77
C LYS A 72 3.67 -6.15 6.71
N ALA A 73 2.84 -6.10 5.68
CA ALA A 73 1.71 -6.98 5.41
C ALA A 73 1.24 -6.79 3.95
N SER A 74 0.11 -7.39 3.57
CA SER A 74 -0.60 -7.06 2.34
C SER A 74 -0.87 -5.56 2.23
N GLY A 75 -0.88 -5.03 1.02
CA GLY A 75 -1.30 -3.66 0.72
C GLY A 75 -2.79 -3.39 0.92
N PHE A 76 -3.53 -4.42 1.37
CA PHE A 76 -4.96 -4.38 1.58
C PHE A 76 -5.36 -4.90 2.96
N THR A 77 -6.45 -4.38 3.48
CA THR A 77 -7.11 -4.86 4.70
C THR A 77 -7.83 -6.19 4.45
N PRO A 78 -8.25 -6.93 5.48
CA PRO A 78 -9.04 -8.16 5.31
C PRO A 78 -10.35 -7.96 4.53
N SER A 79 -10.95 -6.78 4.55
CA SER A 79 -12.15 -6.46 3.75
C SER A 79 -11.83 -6.13 2.28
N GLY A 80 -10.54 -6.10 1.91
CA GLY A 80 -10.07 -5.79 0.56
C GLY A 80 -9.96 -4.29 0.25
N ARG A 81 -10.04 -3.40 1.23
CA ARG A 81 -9.75 -1.96 1.06
C ARG A 81 -8.25 -1.72 1.11
N CYS A 82 -7.76 -0.74 0.37
CA CYS A 82 -6.34 -0.35 0.43
C CYS A 82 -5.93 -0.06 1.88
N LEU A 83 -4.78 -0.58 2.30
CA LEU A 83 -4.21 -0.27 3.61
C LEU A 83 -3.75 1.18 3.62
N ILE A 84 -4.26 1.96 4.56
CA ILE A 84 -3.93 3.38 4.71
C ILE A 84 -3.54 3.72 6.14
N LEU A 85 -2.80 4.83 6.29
CA LEU A 85 -2.61 5.50 7.56
C LEU A 85 -2.86 7.00 7.37
N TYR A 86 -3.89 7.51 8.05
CA TYR A 86 -4.27 8.92 7.97
C TYR A 86 -3.46 9.77 8.93
N GLU A 87 -2.79 10.81 8.39
CA GLU A 87 -1.88 11.68 9.12
C GLU A 87 -2.53 13.05 9.43
N ARG A 88 -3.13 13.18 10.62
CA ARG A 88 -3.85 14.41 11.04
C ARG A 88 -3.00 15.69 11.01
N HIS A 89 -1.68 15.56 11.26
CA HIS A 89 -0.75 16.70 11.24
C HIS A 89 -0.39 17.13 9.81
N ILE A 90 -0.39 16.20 8.88
CA ILE A 90 -0.23 16.48 7.45
C ILE A 90 -1.49 17.21 6.95
N PHE A 91 -2.68 16.69 7.28
CA PHE A 91 -3.93 17.35 6.94
C PHE A 91 -3.98 18.80 7.49
N TYR A 92 -3.66 18.99 8.76
CA TYR A 92 -3.57 20.32 9.36
C TYR A 92 -2.65 21.24 8.57
N ARG A 93 -1.45 20.80 8.24
CA ARG A 93 -0.44 21.61 7.53
C ARG A 93 -0.91 22.06 6.15
N TYR A 94 -1.49 21.15 5.36
CA TYR A 94 -2.01 21.47 4.04
C TYR A 94 -3.30 22.30 4.11
N ALA A 95 -4.18 21.99 5.06
CA ALA A 95 -5.40 22.76 5.29
C ALA A 95 -5.11 24.22 5.67
N VAL A 96 -4.12 24.46 6.54
CA VAL A 96 -3.71 25.84 6.90
C VAL A 96 -3.24 26.62 5.68
N ARG A 97 -2.46 25.99 4.79
CA ARG A 97 -2.00 26.62 3.54
C ARG A 97 -3.16 26.96 2.60
N LYS A 98 -4.18 26.11 2.54
CA LYS A 98 -5.31 26.24 1.61
C LYS A 98 -6.43 27.15 2.15
N PHE A 99 -6.73 27.08 3.44
CA PHE A 99 -7.91 27.71 4.04
C PHE A 99 -7.61 28.76 5.13
N GLY A 100 -6.35 28.88 5.53
CA GLY A 100 -5.92 29.80 6.58
C GLY A 100 -6.10 29.25 8.00
N GLN A 101 -5.33 29.82 8.93
CA GLN A 101 -5.24 29.37 10.32
C GLN A 101 -6.59 29.46 11.07
N ALA A 102 -7.36 30.49 10.88
CA ALA A 102 -8.61 30.70 11.61
C ALA A 102 -9.59 29.55 11.38
N ARG A 103 -9.86 29.22 10.11
CA ARG A 103 -10.76 28.10 9.74
C ARG A 103 -10.28 26.76 10.24
N VAL A 104 -8.98 26.48 10.12
CA VAL A 104 -8.40 25.20 10.53
C VAL A 104 -8.38 25.07 12.05
N SER A 105 -8.25 26.16 12.79
CA SER A 105 -8.38 26.13 14.26
C SER A 105 -9.77 25.68 14.72
N GLU A 106 -10.83 26.03 13.98
CA GLU A 106 -12.19 25.55 14.25
C GLU A 106 -12.30 24.03 13.98
N TRP A 107 -11.70 23.53 12.90
CA TRP A 107 -11.66 22.10 12.62
C TRP A 107 -10.89 21.33 13.70
N THR A 108 -9.77 21.87 14.17
CA THR A 108 -8.98 21.29 15.26
C THR A 108 -9.80 21.18 16.55
N LYS A 109 -10.55 22.24 16.91
CA LYS A 109 -11.44 22.22 18.08
C LYS A 109 -12.57 21.18 17.93
N LYS A 110 -13.14 21.09 16.72
CA LYS A 110 -14.25 20.17 16.43
C LYS A 110 -13.83 18.71 16.45
N ASN A 111 -12.67 18.37 15.90
CA ASN A 111 -12.18 17.00 15.87
C ASN A 111 -10.63 16.93 15.82
N PRO A 112 -9.97 16.93 16.98
CA PRO A 112 -8.51 16.91 17.07
C PRO A 112 -7.88 15.60 16.57
N ASN A 113 -8.66 14.51 16.45
CA ASN A 113 -8.16 13.26 15.85
C ASN A 113 -8.05 13.32 14.33
N ILE A 114 -8.73 14.30 13.70
CA ILE A 114 -8.73 14.48 12.25
C ILE A 114 -7.81 15.62 11.84
N CYS A 115 -7.76 16.71 12.60
CA CYS A 115 -6.97 17.88 12.26
C CYS A 115 -6.27 18.41 13.50
N TYR A 116 -4.95 18.24 13.57
CA TYR A 116 -4.15 18.68 14.71
C TYR A 116 -2.71 18.94 14.29
N PRO A 117 -2.02 19.99 14.80
CA PRO A 117 -0.70 20.39 14.33
C PRO A 117 0.43 19.40 14.62
N SER A 118 0.27 18.52 15.64
CA SER A 118 1.31 17.57 16.01
C SER A 118 0.95 16.13 15.64
N GLN A 119 1.99 15.37 15.26
CA GLN A 119 1.90 13.92 15.13
C GLN A 119 1.71 13.30 16.52
N ASP A 120 0.89 12.25 16.58
CA ASP A 120 0.69 11.47 17.80
C ASP A 120 0.30 10.04 17.41
N SER A 121 1.16 9.09 17.74
CA SER A 121 0.92 7.68 17.43
C SER A 121 -0.33 7.11 18.14
N LYS A 122 -0.75 7.69 19.26
CA LYS A 122 -1.98 7.31 19.97
C LYS A 122 -3.26 7.72 19.24
N ALA A 123 -3.15 8.61 18.24
CA ALA A 123 -4.28 9.02 17.40
C ALA A 123 -4.59 8.02 16.28
N TYR A 124 -3.70 7.09 15.98
CA TYR A 124 -3.93 6.06 14.98
C TYR A 124 -4.90 5.00 15.49
N MET A 125 -5.86 4.66 14.66
CA MET A 125 -6.88 3.65 14.98
C MET A 125 -6.56 2.29 14.36
N GLY A 126 -5.76 2.29 13.29
CA GLY A 126 -5.30 1.12 12.55
C GLY A 126 -6.37 0.44 11.70
N GLY A 127 -5.94 -0.23 10.64
CA GLY A 127 -6.80 -1.03 9.76
C GLY A 127 -7.98 -0.26 9.18
N GLU A 128 -9.17 -0.84 9.21
CA GLU A 128 -10.40 -0.27 8.63
C GLU A 128 -10.77 1.10 9.22
N ARG A 129 -10.47 1.33 10.49
CA ARG A 129 -10.84 2.58 11.18
C ARG A 129 -10.06 3.81 10.67
N GLU A 130 -8.94 3.63 9.98
CA GLU A 130 -8.25 4.74 9.30
C GLU A 130 -9.08 5.31 8.16
N TRP A 131 -9.89 4.48 7.51
CA TRP A 131 -10.84 4.93 6.49
C TRP A 131 -11.97 5.78 7.08
N ASP A 132 -12.41 5.52 8.31
CA ASP A 132 -13.39 6.36 8.99
C ASP A 132 -12.83 7.76 9.22
N ARG A 133 -11.56 7.85 9.66
CA ARG A 133 -10.85 9.11 9.82
C ARG A 133 -10.72 9.86 8.50
N LEU A 134 -10.29 9.17 7.44
CA LEU A 134 -10.19 9.72 6.09
C LEU A 134 -11.54 10.25 5.61
N ASN A 135 -12.63 9.50 5.79
CA ASN A 135 -13.96 9.91 5.36
C ASN A 135 -14.45 11.18 6.06
N ILE A 136 -14.16 11.32 7.37
CA ILE A 136 -14.46 12.55 8.08
C ILE A 136 -13.65 13.73 7.49
N ALA A 137 -12.36 13.54 7.23
CA ALA A 137 -11.50 14.56 6.64
C ALA A 137 -11.96 14.96 5.22
N LYS A 138 -12.40 14.00 4.40
CA LYS A 138 -12.94 14.25 3.05
C LYS A 138 -14.15 15.16 3.03
N ASN A 139 -14.98 15.15 4.08
CA ASN A 139 -16.11 16.07 4.20
C ASN A 139 -15.67 17.53 4.40
N TRP A 140 -14.43 17.76 4.83
CA TRP A 140 -13.87 19.10 4.98
C TRP A 140 -13.13 19.53 3.70
N ASP A 141 -12.25 18.68 3.19
CA ASP A 141 -11.61 18.85 1.88
C ASP A 141 -11.05 17.50 1.38
N ALA A 142 -11.62 16.99 0.30
CA ALA A 142 -11.31 15.67 -0.20
C ALA A 142 -9.85 15.54 -0.67
N GLU A 143 -9.34 16.52 -1.41
CA GLU A 143 -7.98 16.51 -1.93
C GLU A 143 -6.96 16.54 -0.78
N THR A 144 -7.12 17.48 0.17
CA THR A 144 -6.24 17.56 1.35
C THR A 144 -6.30 16.28 2.17
N ALA A 145 -7.46 15.62 2.28
CA ALA A 145 -7.59 14.36 2.98
C ALA A 145 -6.79 13.23 2.31
N LEU A 146 -6.91 13.09 0.98
CA LEU A 146 -6.21 12.04 0.22
C LEU A 146 -4.68 12.23 0.26
N ILE A 147 -4.17 13.45 0.07
CA ILE A 147 -2.72 13.72 0.16
C ILE A 147 -2.16 13.51 1.57
N SER A 148 -3.02 13.51 2.59
CA SER A 148 -2.62 13.35 3.99
C SER A 148 -2.61 11.90 4.48
N CYS A 149 -2.90 10.94 3.62
CA CYS A 149 -2.76 9.51 3.92
C CYS A 149 -1.48 8.94 3.32
N SER A 150 -0.92 7.93 3.97
CA SER A 150 -0.04 6.97 3.31
C SER A 150 -0.88 5.80 2.78
N TRP A 151 -0.45 5.22 1.65
CA TRP A 151 -1.24 4.30 0.85
C TRP A 151 -0.49 3.00 0.53
N GLY A 152 -1.21 1.89 0.65
CA GLY A 152 -0.82 0.59 0.13
C GLY A 152 0.33 -0.09 0.89
N MET A 153 0.92 -1.08 0.24
CA MET A 153 1.96 -1.94 0.78
C MET A 153 3.19 -1.16 1.30
N PHE A 154 3.60 -0.11 0.57
CA PHE A 154 4.80 0.67 0.87
C PHE A 154 4.53 1.97 1.60
N GLN A 155 3.29 2.23 1.97
CA GLN A 155 2.86 3.41 2.72
C GLN A 155 3.36 4.73 2.07
N ILE A 156 3.26 4.83 0.74
CA ILE A 156 3.61 6.06 0.02
C ILE A 156 2.63 7.15 0.40
N MET A 157 3.15 8.28 0.90
CA MET A 157 2.30 9.43 1.25
C MET A 157 1.61 9.99 0.03
N GLY A 158 0.30 10.29 0.15
CA GLY A 158 -0.50 10.83 -0.93
C GLY A 158 0.07 12.12 -1.53
N PHE A 159 0.73 12.99 -0.74
CA PHE A 159 1.39 14.19 -1.27
C PHE A 159 2.59 13.90 -2.19
N ASN A 160 3.04 12.65 -2.25
CA ASN A 160 4.08 12.18 -3.16
C ASN A 160 3.52 11.61 -4.47
N PHE A 161 2.24 11.80 -4.78
CA PHE A 161 1.63 11.26 -6.00
C PHE A 161 2.43 11.60 -7.27
N GLY A 162 2.98 12.82 -7.36
CA GLY A 162 3.80 13.23 -8.49
C GLY A 162 5.10 12.42 -8.63
N LEU A 163 5.80 12.14 -7.52
CA LEU A 163 6.95 11.24 -7.52
C LEU A 163 6.55 9.79 -7.85
N ALA A 164 5.36 9.37 -7.43
CA ALA A 164 4.81 8.07 -7.77
C ALA A 164 4.33 7.96 -9.24
N GLY A 165 4.46 9.03 -10.04
CA GLY A 165 4.18 9.03 -11.47
C GLY A 165 2.74 9.43 -11.86
N TYR A 166 2.01 10.11 -10.98
CA TYR A 166 0.62 10.52 -11.21
C TYR A 166 0.49 12.03 -11.35
N GLU A 167 -0.46 12.48 -12.16
CA GLU A 167 -0.76 13.91 -12.35
C GLU A 167 -1.62 14.49 -11.22
N ASN A 168 -2.43 13.67 -10.57
CA ASN A 168 -3.28 14.07 -9.46
C ASN A 168 -3.41 12.94 -8.42
N VAL A 169 -3.81 13.30 -7.21
CA VAL A 169 -3.94 12.35 -6.11
C VAL A 169 -5.13 11.39 -6.29
N GLY A 170 -6.14 11.78 -7.05
CA GLY A 170 -7.31 10.93 -7.30
C GLY A 170 -6.94 9.67 -8.08
N ASP A 171 -6.19 9.82 -9.17
CA ASP A 171 -5.71 8.70 -9.99
C ASP A 171 -4.75 7.82 -9.19
N PHE A 172 -3.82 8.42 -8.44
CA PHE A 172 -2.95 7.68 -7.52
C PHE A 172 -3.76 6.80 -6.56
N VAL A 173 -4.78 7.35 -5.91
CA VAL A 173 -5.61 6.62 -4.94
C VAL A 173 -6.45 5.54 -5.60
N SER A 174 -6.94 5.80 -6.81
CA SER A 174 -7.68 4.80 -7.61
C SER A 174 -6.82 3.56 -7.85
N ASP A 175 -5.63 3.74 -8.39
CA ASP A 175 -4.71 2.65 -8.70
C ASP A 175 -4.21 1.93 -7.43
N MET A 176 -3.86 2.69 -6.37
CA MET A 176 -3.50 2.12 -5.07
C MET A 176 -4.64 1.32 -4.45
N SER A 177 -5.90 1.57 -4.83
CA SER A 177 -7.06 0.81 -4.35
C SER A 177 -7.37 -0.43 -5.18
N GLU A 178 -6.77 -0.58 -6.36
CA GLU A 178 -7.04 -1.66 -7.30
C GLU A 178 -6.18 -2.90 -7.03
N SER A 179 -4.84 -2.77 -7.05
CA SER A 179 -3.95 -3.92 -6.89
C SER A 179 -2.56 -3.57 -6.39
N GLU A 180 -1.87 -4.56 -5.81
CA GLU A 180 -0.47 -4.43 -5.37
C GLU A 180 0.53 -4.23 -6.52
N ARG A 181 0.15 -4.51 -7.77
CA ARG A 181 0.95 -4.15 -8.94
C ARG A 181 1.11 -2.64 -9.06
N TYR A 182 0.05 -1.88 -8.81
CA TYR A 182 0.16 -0.42 -8.77
C TYR A 182 0.97 0.07 -7.57
N HIS A 183 0.96 -0.66 -6.44
CA HIS A 183 1.81 -0.32 -5.30
C HIS A 183 3.30 -0.42 -5.66
N ILE A 184 3.72 -1.53 -6.30
CA ILE A 184 5.13 -1.68 -6.71
C ILE A 184 5.49 -0.71 -7.84
N GLN A 185 4.60 -0.47 -8.78
CA GLN A 185 4.82 0.51 -9.84
C GLN A 185 5.00 1.93 -9.28
N ALA A 186 4.14 2.34 -8.34
CA ALA A 186 4.27 3.62 -7.64
C ALA A 186 5.61 3.73 -6.89
N LEU A 187 6.06 2.64 -6.24
CA LEU A 187 7.38 2.58 -5.60
C LEU A 187 8.51 2.74 -6.63
N CYS A 188 8.44 2.03 -7.75
CA CYS A 188 9.44 2.12 -8.81
C CYS A 188 9.53 3.53 -9.40
N ASN A 189 8.39 4.13 -9.67
CA ASN A 189 8.32 5.53 -10.14
C ASN A 189 8.89 6.49 -9.07
N PHE A 190 8.54 6.29 -7.80
CA PHE A 190 9.07 7.10 -6.69
C PHE A 190 10.60 7.00 -6.60
N ILE A 191 11.16 5.80 -6.79
CA ILE A 191 12.61 5.56 -6.81
C ILE A 191 13.25 6.30 -8.00
N THR A 192 12.73 6.09 -9.21
CA THR A 192 13.33 6.66 -10.45
C THR A 192 13.19 8.18 -10.51
N ASN A 193 12.09 8.73 -10.00
CA ASN A 193 11.84 10.17 -9.90
C ASN A 193 12.55 10.83 -8.71
N ASN A 194 13.30 10.06 -7.92
CA ASN A 194 14.14 10.55 -6.82
C ASN A 194 15.62 10.23 -7.10
N PRO A 195 16.37 11.12 -7.79
CA PRO A 195 17.72 10.81 -8.26
C PRO A 195 18.72 10.39 -7.17
N PRO A 196 18.72 10.94 -5.95
CA PRO A 196 19.57 10.45 -4.86
C PRO A 196 19.24 8.99 -4.48
N LEU A 197 17.95 8.66 -4.34
CA LEU A 197 17.51 7.33 -3.99
C LEU A 197 17.84 6.33 -5.11
N TYR A 198 17.54 6.70 -6.36
CA TYR A 198 17.83 5.86 -7.52
C TYR A 198 19.31 5.53 -7.66
N ARG A 199 20.20 6.51 -7.45
CA ARG A 199 21.66 6.26 -7.44
C ARG A 199 22.11 5.33 -6.32
N ALA A 200 21.46 5.39 -5.16
CA ALA A 200 21.78 4.52 -4.04
C ALA A 200 21.31 3.06 -4.23
N MET A 201 20.41 2.83 -5.18
CA MET A 201 19.86 1.50 -5.49
C MET A 201 20.49 0.85 -6.74
N LYS A 202 21.36 1.55 -7.45
CA LYS A 202 22.20 1.03 -8.54
C LYS A 202 23.56 0.59 -8.07
#